data_0d819434a5817399b5e21ee0ef7e5bb4
#
_entry.id   0d819434a5817399b5e21ee0ef7e5bb4
#
_cell.length_a   1.000
_cell.length_b   1.000
_cell.length_c   1.000
_cell.angle_alpha   90.00
_cell.angle_beta   90.00
_cell.angle_gamma   90.00
#
_symmetry.space_group_name_H-M   'P 1'
#
loop_
_entity.id
_entity.type
_entity.pdbx_description
1 polymer ?
#
loop_
_entity_poly.entity_id
_entity_poly.type
_entity_poly.pdbx_seq_one_letter_code
_entity_poly.pdbx_strand_id
1 'polypeptide(L)'
;MAIPINPLSDKSVAYRSVVDFYSARSSFAIPRKVILCLTDRCNMRCNMCTLQHTTVEKKELEVSDWVEAIEELSWAKPTFLLFGGEPLLYENVGSLLDFLCQRDCPVEVVTNGFFLEKYVDKLIAVDARVTVSMSGVDKVHDNIKNCPNSFQRIAGFFDFLSRHAPAYFSNVGVNCVMTPDNIDGIEELIHFLSSYPIHSLSLQHMQFSSVALRNMTDQFWKKAFGASCTLVLEPNVSYEYDDAYLKRIKLLSSVVKKWSGKMNISFFPALDSPDIDNYYSDRRHFLCGKDNVCLKPWRVPTICPNGDISNCSGMVLGNIKKQSFWKIWNGEKNNSFRDSLISHGSFPFCTRCCSFYEKYDLSGKLNVDE
;
A
#
# COMPACT_ATOMS: atom_id res chain seq x y z
N MET A 1 27.16 1.09 21.55
CA MET A 1 27.54 1.85 20.35
C MET A 1 26.35 2.67 19.92
N ALA A 2 26.44 4.00 19.94
CA ALA A 2 25.39 4.87 19.46
C ALA A 2 25.20 4.61 17.96
N ILE A 3 23.98 4.34 17.53
CA ILE A 3 23.62 4.19 16.13
C ILE A 3 23.83 5.56 15.52
N PRO A 4 24.72 5.77 14.54
CA PRO A 4 24.73 7.00 13.80
C PRO A 4 23.49 7.03 12.95
N ILE A 5 22.41 7.60 13.48
CA ILE A 5 21.35 8.18 12.65
C ILE A 5 22.05 9.36 12.01
N ASN A 6 22.41 9.22 10.73
CA ASN A 6 23.07 10.27 10.00
C ASN A 6 22.16 11.51 10.06
N PRO A 7 22.54 12.57 10.78
CA PRO A 7 21.73 13.77 10.77
C PRO A 7 21.78 14.30 9.33
N LEU A 8 20.64 14.31 8.69
CA LEU A 8 20.41 14.91 7.38
C LEU A 8 20.60 16.41 7.49
N SER A 9 21.84 16.89 7.57
CA SER A 9 22.13 18.32 7.81
C SER A 9 21.56 19.23 6.73
N ASP A 10 21.47 18.79 5.46
CA ASP A 10 20.86 19.55 4.37
C ASP A 10 19.44 19.11 4.03
N LYS A 11 19.10 17.82 4.25
CA LYS A 11 17.78 17.28 4.02
C LYS A 11 16.74 17.71 5.06
N SER A 12 17.18 18.05 6.29
CA SER A 12 16.29 18.60 7.31
C SER A 12 15.72 19.97 6.91
N VAL A 13 16.40 20.72 6.06
CA VAL A 13 15.94 22.03 5.57
C VAL A 13 14.87 21.84 4.50
N ALA A 14 15.07 20.93 3.53
CA ALA A 14 14.05 20.60 2.53
C ALA A 14 12.82 19.97 3.18
N TYR A 15 13.01 19.04 4.14
CA TYR A 15 11.93 18.46 4.90
C TYR A 15 11.17 19.48 5.73
N ARG A 16 11.88 20.38 6.44
CA ARG A 16 11.26 21.45 7.20
C ARG A 16 10.51 22.42 6.28
N SER A 17 11.07 22.82 5.14
CA SER A 17 10.38 23.72 4.21
C SER A 17 9.10 23.11 3.65
N VAL A 18 9.07 21.80 3.39
CA VAL A 18 7.88 21.08 2.95
C VAL A 18 6.87 20.95 4.09
N VAL A 19 7.31 20.60 5.29
CA VAL A 19 6.45 20.51 6.47
C VAL A 19 5.99 21.89 6.91
N ASP A 20 6.85 22.91 6.87
CA ASP A 20 6.48 24.29 7.17
C ASP A 20 5.46 24.82 6.16
N PHE A 21 5.60 24.48 4.88
CA PHE A 21 4.59 24.78 3.86
C PHE A 21 3.23 24.14 4.17
N TYR A 22 3.21 22.91 4.69
CA TYR A 22 1.98 22.24 5.09
C TYR A 22 1.50 22.65 6.49
N SER A 23 2.41 22.91 7.43
CA SER A 23 2.09 23.31 8.81
C SER A 23 1.72 24.78 8.92
N ALA A 24 2.36 25.66 8.13
CA ALA A 24 2.07 27.09 8.13
C ALA A 24 0.71 27.44 7.50
N ARG A 25 0.14 26.53 6.70
CA ARG A 25 -1.19 26.73 6.09
C ARG A 25 -2.34 26.17 6.90
N SER A 26 -2.10 25.26 7.82
CA SER A 26 -3.04 24.89 8.89
C SER A 26 -2.35 23.98 9.90
N SER A 27 -2.56 24.25 11.18
CA SER A 27 -2.31 23.32 12.27
C SER A 27 -3.19 22.04 12.17
N PHE A 28 -3.94 21.91 11.07
CA PHE A 28 -4.96 20.90 10.83
C PHE A 28 -4.65 20.15 9.53
N ALA A 29 -4.15 18.92 9.67
CA ALA A 29 -3.81 18.08 8.53
C ALA A 29 -5.08 17.44 7.95
N ILE A 30 -5.31 17.66 6.66
CA ILE A 30 -6.44 17.10 5.91
C ILE A 30 -5.94 15.91 5.08
N PRO A 31 -6.49 14.70 5.29
CA PRO A 31 -6.12 13.53 4.50
C PRO A 31 -6.45 13.72 3.01
N ARG A 32 -5.58 13.22 2.15
CA ARG A 32 -5.83 13.13 0.70
C ARG A 32 -6.37 11.76 0.30
N LYS A 33 -5.95 10.73 1.02
CA LYS A 33 -6.42 9.35 0.86
C LYS A 33 -6.68 8.76 2.23
N VAL A 34 -7.74 7.99 2.39
CA VAL A 34 -8.08 7.28 3.62
C VAL A 34 -8.14 5.80 3.32
N ILE A 35 -7.28 5.00 3.96
CA ILE A 35 -7.30 3.55 3.82
C ILE A 35 -8.35 2.99 4.78
N LEU A 36 -9.36 2.34 4.23
CA LEU A 36 -10.39 1.62 4.97
C LEU A 36 -10.04 0.13 4.94
N CYS A 37 -9.38 -0.37 6.01
CA CYS A 37 -9.16 -1.80 6.18
C CYS A 37 -10.47 -2.43 6.67
N LEU A 38 -11.30 -2.90 5.73
CA LEU A 38 -12.66 -3.35 6.05
C LEU A 38 -12.69 -4.62 6.90
N THR A 39 -11.72 -5.52 6.66
CA THR A 39 -11.63 -6.82 7.33
C THR A 39 -10.19 -7.32 7.37
N ASP A 40 -9.83 -8.07 8.42
CA ASP A 40 -8.57 -8.83 8.47
C ASP A 40 -8.72 -10.22 7.81
N ARG A 41 -9.96 -10.64 7.48
CA ARG A 41 -10.24 -11.94 6.83
C ARG A 41 -9.81 -11.92 5.37
N CYS A 42 -9.28 -13.06 4.90
CA CYS A 42 -8.95 -13.27 3.50
C CYS A 42 -9.23 -14.72 3.13
N ASN A 43 -9.72 -14.95 1.90
CA ASN A 43 -9.93 -16.29 1.34
C ASN A 43 -8.65 -16.93 0.79
N MET A 44 -7.52 -16.23 0.83
CA MET A 44 -6.22 -16.69 0.34
C MET A 44 -5.18 -16.76 1.46
N ARG A 45 -4.08 -17.50 1.23
CA ARG A 45 -2.94 -17.66 2.16
C ARG A 45 -1.63 -17.45 1.41
N CYS A 46 -1.52 -16.27 0.77
CA CYS A 46 -0.38 -15.95 -0.11
C CYS A 46 0.97 -16.08 0.60
N ASN A 47 1.96 -16.65 -0.09
CA ASN A 47 3.32 -16.85 0.44
C ASN A 47 3.96 -15.53 0.91
N MET A 48 3.78 -14.44 0.16
CA MET A 48 4.35 -13.13 0.45
C MET A 48 3.53 -12.28 1.43
N CYS A 49 2.37 -12.75 1.90
CA CYS A 49 1.49 -11.93 2.74
C CYS A 49 2.10 -11.67 4.12
N THR A 50 2.04 -10.41 4.54
CA THR A 50 2.51 -9.97 5.86
C THR A 50 1.37 -9.68 6.84
N LEU A 51 0.10 -9.75 6.39
CA LEU A 51 -1.08 -9.41 7.21
C LEU A 51 -1.66 -10.59 8.00
N GLN A 52 -1.27 -11.83 7.69
CA GLN A 52 -1.93 -13.03 8.20
C GLN A 52 -1.43 -13.49 9.59
N HIS A 53 -0.52 -12.77 10.21
CA HIS A 53 0.03 -13.16 11.51
C HIS A 53 -0.79 -12.68 12.71
N THR A 54 -1.93 -12.03 12.48
CA THR A 54 -2.84 -11.63 13.56
C THR A 54 -3.85 -12.74 13.81
N THR A 55 -3.60 -13.57 14.83
CA THR A 55 -4.47 -14.68 15.24
C THR A 55 -5.68 -14.25 16.07
N VAL A 56 -5.83 -12.97 16.36
CA VAL A 56 -6.94 -12.46 17.17
C VAL A 56 -8.02 -11.94 16.23
N GLU A 57 -9.16 -12.62 16.19
CA GLU A 57 -10.38 -12.09 15.57
C GLU A 57 -10.76 -10.79 16.28
N LYS A 58 -10.49 -9.66 15.65
CA LYS A 58 -10.97 -8.38 16.11
C LYS A 58 -12.41 -8.22 15.62
N LYS A 59 -13.30 -7.71 16.47
CA LYS A 59 -14.66 -7.36 16.06
C LYS A 59 -14.56 -6.33 14.92
N GLU A 60 -15.12 -6.67 13.77
CA GLU A 60 -15.21 -5.74 12.63
C GLU A 60 -16.22 -4.65 12.93
N LEU A 61 -15.99 -3.45 12.38
CA LEU A 61 -16.96 -2.37 12.40
C LEU A 61 -18.22 -2.76 11.63
N GLU A 62 -19.36 -2.37 12.15
CA GLU A 62 -20.62 -2.45 11.42
C GLU A 62 -20.65 -1.44 10.27
N VAL A 63 -21.51 -1.67 9.28
CA VAL A 63 -21.63 -0.74 8.14
C VAL A 63 -21.96 0.67 8.56
N SER A 64 -22.75 0.85 9.63
CA SER A 64 -23.08 2.16 10.21
C SER A 64 -21.84 2.91 10.73
N ASP A 65 -20.91 2.20 11.38
CA ASP A 65 -19.65 2.80 11.86
C ASP A 65 -18.81 3.33 10.68
N TRP A 66 -18.76 2.56 9.56
CA TRP A 66 -18.07 2.99 8.34
C TRP A 66 -18.75 4.20 7.69
N VAL A 67 -20.08 4.19 7.64
CA VAL A 67 -20.88 5.31 7.11
C VAL A 67 -20.59 6.58 7.88
N GLU A 68 -20.64 6.54 9.22
CA GLU A 68 -20.32 7.69 10.08
C GLU A 68 -18.90 8.21 9.82
N ALA A 69 -17.90 7.33 9.74
CA ALA A 69 -16.52 7.72 9.48
C ALA A 69 -16.33 8.36 8.09
N ILE A 70 -16.99 7.81 7.06
CA ILE A 70 -16.95 8.36 5.69
C ILE A 70 -17.66 9.70 5.62
N GLU A 71 -18.83 9.84 6.28
CA GLU A 71 -19.56 11.12 6.35
C GLU A 71 -18.72 12.22 6.99
N GLU A 72 -18.08 11.91 8.13
CA GLU A 72 -17.19 12.86 8.81
C GLU A 72 -16.05 13.35 7.94
N LEU A 73 -15.59 12.52 6.97
CA LEU A 73 -14.45 12.78 6.09
C LEU A 73 -14.84 13.36 4.72
N SER A 74 -16.06 13.13 4.25
CA SER A 74 -16.47 13.38 2.86
C SER A 74 -16.37 14.85 2.44
N TRP A 75 -16.50 15.81 3.36
CA TRP A 75 -16.34 17.23 3.04
C TRP A 75 -14.95 17.57 2.51
N ALA A 76 -13.92 16.79 2.90
CA ALA A 76 -12.55 16.96 2.43
C ALA A 76 -12.28 16.25 1.09
N LYS A 77 -13.26 15.52 0.57
CA LYS A 77 -13.19 14.73 -0.67
C LYS A 77 -11.91 13.88 -0.79
N PRO A 78 -11.54 13.09 0.23
CA PRO A 78 -10.38 12.21 0.12
C PRO A 78 -10.70 11.04 -0.82
N THR A 79 -9.66 10.44 -1.41
CA THR A 79 -9.81 9.13 -2.02
C THR A 79 -10.01 8.08 -0.93
N PHE A 80 -11.07 7.29 -0.98
CA PHE A 80 -11.28 6.16 -0.10
C PHE A 80 -10.70 4.89 -0.73
N LEU A 81 -9.67 4.33 -0.10
CA LEU A 81 -9.05 3.07 -0.53
C LEU A 81 -9.61 1.92 0.30
N LEU A 82 -10.43 1.06 -0.30
CA LEU A 82 -10.89 -0.19 0.30
C LEU A 82 -9.76 -1.21 0.28
N PHE A 83 -9.35 -1.65 1.45
CA PHE A 83 -8.19 -2.51 1.69
C PHE A 83 -8.46 -3.49 2.84
N GLY A 84 -7.46 -4.31 3.21
CA GLY A 84 -7.49 -5.23 4.33
C GLY A 84 -6.91 -6.60 4.00
N GLY A 85 -7.49 -7.68 4.49
CA GLY A 85 -7.23 -9.03 4.03
C GLY A 85 -7.73 -9.17 2.59
N GLU A 86 -9.04 -9.33 2.41
CA GLU A 86 -9.73 -9.16 1.13
C GLU A 86 -10.96 -8.26 1.37
N PRO A 87 -10.95 -7.01 0.90
CA PRO A 87 -12.03 -6.06 1.17
C PRO A 87 -13.39 -6.51 0.63
N LEU A 88 -13.40 -7.21 -0.51
CA LEU A 88 -14.65 -7.74 -1.09
C LEU A 88 -15.22 -8.94 -0.33
N LEU A 89 -14.55 -9.40 0.72
CA LEU A 89 -15.05 -10.42 1.66
C LEU A 89 -15.82 -9.80 2.84
N TYR A 90 -15.70 -8.48 3.05
CA TYR A 90 -16.51 -7.80 4.06
C TYR A 90 -18.00 -7.93 3.73
N GLU A 91 -18.80 -8.40 4.68
CA GLU A 91 -20.19 -8.83 4.44
C GLU A 91 -21.05 -7.74 3.79
N ASN A 92 -20.89 -6.50 4.25
CA ASN A 92 -21.66 -5.36 3.80
C ASN A 92 -20.95 -4.47 2.78
N VAL A 93 -19.91 -4.97 2.09
CA VAL A 93 -19.16 -4.18 1.11
C VAL A 93 -20.05 -3.63 -0.01
N GLY A 94 -21.07 -4.39 -0.44
CA GLY A 94 -22.01 -3.95 -1.45
C GLY A 94 -22.81 -2.70 -1.02
N SER A 95 -23.29 -2.66 0.22
CA SER A 95 -23.98 -1.49 0.79
C SER A 95 -23.03 -0.31 0.98
N LEU A 96 -21.77 -0.59 1.33
CA LEU A 96 -20.75 0.45 1.46
C LEU A 96 -20.41 1.09 0.11
N LEU A 97 -20.30 0.30 -0.97
CA LEU A 97 -20.11 0.82 -2.33
C LEU A 97 -21.29 1.66 -2.79
N ASP A 98 -22.54 1.23 -2.52
CA ASP A 98 -23.74 2.01 -2.83
C ASP A 98 -23.74 3.35 -2.10
N PHE A 99 -23.29 3.36 -0.84
CA PHE A 99 -23.17 4.59 -0.06
C PHE A 99 -22.07 5.52 -0.61
N LEU A 100 -20.90 4.98 -0.93
CA LEU A 100 -19.79 5.75 -1.50
C LEU A 100 -20.15 6.38 -2.85
N CYS A 101 -20.93 5.67 -3.69
CA CYS A 101 -21.44 6.18 -4.96
C CYS A 101 -22.22 7.50 -4.80
N GLN A 102 -22.86 7.73 -3.64
CA GLN A 102 -23.65 8.93 -3.35
C GLN A 102 -22.81 10.11 -2.84
N ARG A 103 -21.53 9.92 -2.56
CA ARG A 103 -20.69 10.92 -1.88
C ARG A 103 -19.76 11.72 -2.77
N ASP A 104 -19.70 11.40 -4.07
CA ASP A 104 -18.80 12.08 -5.03
C ASP A 104 -17.33 12.14 -4.50
N CYS A 105 -16.88 11.04 -3.91
CA CYS A 105 -15.50 10.85 -3.46
C CYS A 105 -14.84 9.78 -4.31
N PRO A 106 -13.58 9.95 -4.74
CA PRO A 106 -12.87 8.92 -5.47
C PRO A 106 -12.74 7.63 -4.65
N VAL A 107 -12.99 6.49 -5.27
CA VAL A 107 -12.88 5.17 -4.64
C VAL A 107 -11.81 4.34 -5.32
N GLU A 108 -10.94 3.74 -4.53
CA GLU A 108 -9.96 2.76 -4.96
C GLU A 108 -10.21 1.43 -4.23
N VAL A 109 -9.95 0.32 -4.89
CA VAL A 109 -10.06 -1.02 -4.30
C VAL A 109 -8.82 -1.81 -4.64
N VAL A 110 -8.13 -2.35 -3.63
CA VAL A 110 -7.06 -3.34 -3.83
C VAL A 110 -7.61 -4.70 -3.44
N THR A 111 -7.65 -5.62 -4.39
CA THR A 111 -8.30 -6.92 -4.24
C THR A 111 -7.45 -8.06 -4.81
N ASN A 112 -7.64 -9.26 -4.28
CA ASN A 112 -7.09 -10.48 -4.85
C ASN A 112 -7.83 -10.95 -6.11
N GLY A 113 -8.92 -10.30 -6.49
CA GLY A 113 -9.67 -10.55 -7.71
C GLY A 113 -10.73 -11.64 -7.63
N PHE A 114 -10.77 -12.44 -6.55
CA PHE A 114 -11.64 -13.62 -6.46
C PHE A 114 -13.15 -13.29 -6.52
N PHE A 115 -13.54 -12.13 -6.00
CA PHE A 115 -14.93 -11.69 -5.89
C PHE A 115 -15.32 -10.57 -6.88
N LEU A 116 -14.45 -10.21 -7.83
CA LEU A 116 -14.68 -9.08 -8.73
C LEU A 116 -15.96 -9.24 -9.55
N GLU A 117 -16.21 -10.43 -10.09
CA GLU A 117 -17.41 -10.70 -10.90
C GLU A 117 -18.70 -10.43 -10.09
N LYS A 118 -18.71 -10.73 -8.80
CA LYS A 118 -19.88 -10.51 -7.92
C LYS A 118 -20.20 -9.02 -7.72
N TYR A 119 -19.19 -8.14 -7.76
CA TYR A 119 -19.35 -6.74 -7.41
C TYR A 119 -19.08 -5.78 -8.59
N VAL A 120 -18.89 -6.31 -9.80
CA VAL A 120 -18.47 -5.51 -10.97
C VAL A 120 -19.41 -4.35 -11.26
N ASP A 121 -20.73 -4.56 -11.23
CA ASP A 121 -21.70 -3.50 -11.50
C ASP A 121 -21.62 -2.35 -10.47
N LYS A 122 -21.40 -2.68 -9.20
CA LYS A 122 -21.24 -1.68 -8.14
C LYS A 122 -19.90 -0.93 -8.24
N LEU A 123 -18.83 -1.64 -8.62
CA LEU A 123 -17.52 -1.03 -8.84
C LEU A 123 -17.56 -0.06 -10.03
N ILE A 124 -18.25 -0.42 -11.11
CA ILE A 124 -18.49 0.46 -12.27
C ILE A 124 -19.34 1.65 -11.85
N ALA A 125 -20.43 1.41 -11.11
CA ALA A 125 -21.37 2.48 -10.70
C ALA A 125 -20.71 3.56 -9.85
N VAL A 126 -19.75 3.20 -8.98
CA VAL A 126 -18.99 4.13 -8.14
C VAL A 126 -17.73 4.67 -8.83
N ASP A 127 -17.49 4.28 -10.09
CA ASP A 127 -16.28 4.60 -10.87
C ASP A 127 -14.98 4.25 -10.11
N ALA A 128 -14.98 3.10 -9.45
CA ALA A 128 -13.84 2.68 -8.63
C ALA A 128 -12.60 2.38 -9.47
N ARG A 129 -11.43 2.84 -9.04
CA ARG A 129 -10.16 2.31 -9.53
C ARG A 129 -9.87 0.97 -8.85
N VAL A 130 -9.69 -0.09 -9.62
CA VAL A 130 -9.46 -1.44 -9.11
C VAL A 130 -8.02 -1.85 -9.37
N THR A 131 -7.29 -2.18 -8.32
CA THR A 131 -5.96 -2.80 -8.42
C THR A 131 -6.07 -4.28 -8.10
N VAL A 132 -5.87 -5.12 -9.10
CA VAL A 132 -5.92 -6.58 -8.97
C VAL A 132 -4.53 -7.11 -8.60
N SER A 133 -4.45 -7.87 -7.51
CA SER A 133 -3.20 -8.47 -7.03
C SER A 133 -2.91 -9.78 -7.76
N MET A 134 -2.06 -9.75 -8.78
CA MET A 134 -1.63 -10.96 -9.52
C MET A 134 -0.20 -11.33 -9.16
N SER A 135 0.11 -12.65 -9.19
CA SER A 135 1.46 -13.14 -8.86
C SER A 135 2.08 -13.96 -9.99
N GLY A 136 1.41 -14.07 -11.14
CA GLY A 136 1.81 -14.85 -12.29
C GLY A 136 0.61 -15.29 -13.10
N VAL A 137 0.80 -16.28 -13.95
CA VAL A 137 -0.23 -16.88 -14.81
C VAL A 137 -0.53 -18.30 -14.32
N ASP A 138 -1.77 -18.75 -14.46
CA ASP A 138 -2.23 -20.10 -14.15
C ASP A 138 -1.74 -20.64 -12.79
N LYS A 139 -1.09 -21.79 -12.80
CA LYS A 139 -0.64 -22.49 -11.60
C LYS A 139 0.40 -21.70 -10.78
N VAL A 140 1.20 -20.85 -11.43
CA VAL A 140 2.16 -20.00 -10.71
C VAL A 140 1.40 -19.05 -9.78
N HIS A 141 0.35 -18.39 -10.29
CA HIS A 141 -0.51 -17.54 -9.49
C HIS A 141 -1.17 -18.32 -8.35
N ASP A 142 -1.86 -19.43 -8.69
CA ASP A 142 -2.63 -20.23 -7.74
C ASP A 142 -1.77 -20.79 -6.60
N ASN A 143 -0.57 -21.27 -6.92
CA ASN A 143 0.38 -21.79 -5.93
C ASN A 143 0.87 -20.71 -4.97
N ILE A 144 1.21 -19.53 -5.47
CA ILE A 144 1.68 -18.40 -4.63
C ILE A 144 0.54 -17.87 -3.75
N LYS A 145 -0.69 -17.84 -4.28
CA LYS A 145 -1.89 -17.43 -3.54
C LYS A 145 -2.42 -18.49 -2.60
N ASN A 146 -1.95 -19.74 -2.73
CA ASN A 146 -2.51 -20.92 -2.05
C ASN A 146 -4.03 -21.01 -2.23
N CYS A 147 -4.50 -20.75 -3.45
CA CYS A 147 -5.91 -20.71 -3.79
C CYS A 147 -6.14 -21.26 -5.22
N PRO A 148 -6.58 -22.51 -5.37
CA PRO A 148 -6.87 -23.10 -6.67
C PRO A 148 -7.91 -22.30 -7.46
N ASN A 149 -7.71 -22.18 -8.77
CA ASN A 149 -8.58 -21.46 -9.71
C ASN A 149 -8.70 -19.95 -9.45
N SER A 150 -7.82 -19.36 -8.64
CA SER A 150 -7.84 -17.92 -8.40
C SER A 150 -7.44 -17.14 -9.64
N PHE A 151 -6.50 -17.66 -10.44
CA PHE A 151 -6.14 -17.06 -11.73
C PHE A 151 -7.33 -17.04 -12.71
N GLN A 152 -8.05 -18.16 -12.84
CA GLN A 152 -9.22 -18.25 -13.74
C GLN A 152 -10.32 -17.26 -13.35
N ARG A 153 -10.49 -16.95 -12.06
CA ARG A 153 -11.44 -15.92 -11.62
C ARG A 153 -11.06 -14.54 -12.16
N ILE A 154 -9.78 -14.19 -12.11
CA ILE A 154 -9.29 -12.91 -12.64
C ILE A 154 -9.39 -12.88 -14.17
N ALA A 155 -8.97 -13.94 -14.85
CA ALA A 155 -9.10 -14.06 -16.31
C ALA A 155 -10.56 -13.94 -16.76
N GLY A 156 -11.48 -14.62 -16.07
CA GLY A 156 -12.92 -14.51 -16.32
C GLY A 156 -13.45 -13.09 -16.13
N PHE A 157 -12.98 -12.37 -15.13
CA PHE A 157 -13.33 -10.96 -14.94
C PHE A 157 -12.84 -10.08 -16.11
N PHE A 158 -11.60 -10.27 -16.58
CA PHE A 158 -11.08 -9.52 -17.73
C PHE A 158 -11.86 -9.84 -19.01
N ASP A 159 -12.20 -11.10 -19.23
CA ASP A 159 -13.03 -11.52 -20.35
C ASP A 159 -14.45 -10.95 -20.27
N PHE A 160 -15.01 -10.86 -19.06
CA PHE A 160 -16.30 -10.20 -18.83
C PHE A 160 -16.21 -8.72 -19.19
N LEU A 161 -15.21 -7.99 -18.69
CA LEU A 161 -15.04 -6.57 -19.03
C LEU A 161 -14.86 -6.36 -20.54
N SER A 162 -14.06 -7.20 -21.20
CA SER A 162 -13.84 -7.10 -22.66
C SER A 162 -15.14 -7.16 -23.45
N ARG A 163 -16.12 -7.94 -22.97
CA ARG A 163 -17.40 -8.14 -23.64
C ARG A 163 -18.47 -7.13 -23.25
N HIS A 164 -18.48 -6.67 -21.98
CA HIS A 164 -19.62 -5.93 -21.43
C HIS A 164 -19.29 -4.50 -21.01
N ALA A 165 -18.03 -4.21 -20.63
CA ALA A 165 -17.63 -2.88 -20.14
C ALA A 165 -16.17 -2.55 -20.50
N PRO A 166 -15.78 -2.57 -21.81
CA PRO A 166 -14.37 -2.42 -22.20
C PRO A 166 -13.77 -1.07 -21.80
N ALA A 167 -14.58 -0.01 -21.70
CA ALA A 167 -14.11 1.30 -21.25
C ALA A 167 -13.63 1.29 -19.79
N TYR A 168 -14.15 0.37 -18.96
CA TYR A 168 -13.75 0.29 -17.54
C TYR A 168 -12.32 -0.20 -17.32
N PHE A 169 -11.66 -0.76 -18.34
CA PHE A 169 -10.25 -1.14 -18.22
C PHE A 169 -9.33 0.05 -17.89
N SER A 170 -9.73 1.29 -18.23
CA SER A 170 -9.00 2.49 -17.81
C SER A 170 -8.91 2.65 -16.29
N ASN A 171 -9.80 2.00 -15.53
CA ASN A 171 -9.84 2.00 -14.08
C ASN A 171 -9.20 0.74 -13.48
N VAL A 172 -8.70 -0.20 -14.31
CA VAL A 172 -8.15 -1.47 -13.84
C VAL A 172 -6.63 -1.48 -13.96
N GLY A 173 -5.96 -1.55 -12.82
CA GLY A 173 -4.52 -1.79 -12.72
C GLY A 173 -4.22 -3.18 -12.15
N VAL A 174 -3.01 -3.65 -12.36
CA VAL A 174 -2.49 -4.88 -11.77
C VAL A 174 -1.28 -4.57 -10.92
N ASN A 175 -1.21 -5.17 -9.72
CA ASN A 175 -0.02 -5.15 -8.88
C ASN A 175 0.55 -6.56 -8.74
N CYS A 176 1.82 -6.72 -9.05
CA CYS A 176 2.55 -7.96 -8.88
C CYS A 176 3.74 -7.76 -7.93
N VAL A 177 3.67 -8.39 -6.75
CA VAL A 177 4.82 -8.44 -5.85
C VAL A 177 5.83 -9.43 -6.41
N MET A 178 7.04 -8.96 -6.70
CA MET A 178 8.14 -9.80 -7.20
C MET A 178 8.75 -10.60 -6.06
N THR A 179 8.81 -11.92 -6.23
CA THR A 179 9.36 -12.87 -5.26
C THR A 179 10.21 -13.91 -6.01
N PRO A 180 11.07 -14.69 -5.33
CA PRO A 180 11.74 -15.82 -5.94
C PRO A 180 10.79 -16.83 -6.61
N ASP A 181 9.55 -16.93 -6.12
CA ASP A 181 8.56 -17.88 -6.66
C ASP A 181 8.01 -17.48 -8.04
N ASN A 182 8.04 -16.18 -8.40
CA ASN A 182 7.41 -15.70 -9.64
C ASN A 182 8.33 -14.92 -10.59
N ILE A 183 9.55 -14.65 -10.17
CA ILE A 183 10.44 -13.76 -10.95
C ILE A 183 10.64 -14.25 -12.39
N ASP A 184 10.63 -15.56 -12.63
CA ASP A 184 10.79 -16.18 -13.96
C ASP A 184 9.53 -16.09 -14.81
N GLY A 185 8.36 -15.99 -14.18
CA GLY A 185 7.06 -15.91 -14.85
C GLY A 185 6.58 -14.47 -15.12
N ILE A 186 7.35 -13.43 -14.79
CA ILE A 186 6.90 -12.03 -14.96
C ILE A 186 6.70 -11.66 -16.43
N GLU A 187 7.56 -12.14 -17.34
CA GLU A 187 7.41 -11.88 -18.78
C GLU A 187 6.14 -12.53 -19.34
N GLU A 188 5.79 -13.73 -18.88
CA GLU A 188 4.55 -14.41 -19.21
C GLU A 188 3.31 -13.64 -18.69
N LEU A 189 3.39 -13.11 -17.46
CA LEU A 189 2.35 -12.26 -16.91
C LEU A 189 2.14 -11.00 -17.76
N ILE A 190 3.23 -10.32 -18.15
CA ILE A 190 3.15 -9.14 -19.03
C ILE A 190 2.49 -9.50 -20.35
N HIS A 191 2.87 -10.64 -20.93
CA HIS A 191 2.30 -11.11 -22.20
C HIS A 191 0.81 -11.40 -22.07
N PHE A 192 0.37 -12.08 -21.02
CA PHE A 192 -1.04 -12.32 -20.73
C PHE A 192 -1.81 -11.00 -20.63
N LEU A 193 -1.31 -10.06 -19.82
CA LEU A 193 -1.96 -8.77 -19.58
C LEU A 193 -2.01 -7.89 -20.84
N SER A 194 -1.09 -8.07 -21.78
CA SER A 194 -1.07 -7.30 -23.05
C SER A 194 -2.25 -7.61 -23.95
N SER A 195 -3.00 -8.67 -23.69
CA SER A 195 -4.25 -9.00 -24.40
C SER A 195 -5.44 -8.14 -23.96
N TYR A 196 -5.29 -7.35 -22.88
CA TYR A 196 -6.32 -6.50 -22.31
C TYR A 196 -5.83 -5.05 -22.21
N PRO A 197 -6.69 -4.05 -22.45
CA PRO A 197 -6.30 -2.65 -22.37
C PRO A 197 -6.30 -2.12 -20.92
N ILE A 198 -5.61 -2.84 -20.03
CA ILE A 198 -5.48 -2.44 -18.61
C ILE A 198 -4.73 -1.12 -18.47
N HIS A 199 -5.10 -0.34 -17.43
CA HIS A 199 -4.48 0.95 -17.15
C HIS A 199 -2.96 0.85 -16.87
N SER A 200 -2.55 -0.09 -16.01
CA SER A 200 -1.15 -0.21 -15.60
C SER A 200 -0.81 -1.56 -14.98
N LEU A 201 0.47 -1.92 -15.03
CA LEU A 201 1.08 -3.00 -14.24
C LEU A 201 2.17 -2.41 -13.32
N SER A 202 2.01 -2.58 -12.02
CA SER A 202 3.03 -2.27 -11.03
C SER A 202 3.79 -3.53 -10.63
N LEU A 203 5.10 -3.57 -10.88
CA LEU A 203 6.01 -4.60 -10.40
C LEU A 203 6.60 -4.15 -9.06
N GLN A 204 6.03 -4.67 -7.97
CA GLN A 204 6.37 -4.22 -6.63
C GLN A 204 7.52 -5.06 -6.05
N HIS A 205 8.56 -4.40 -5.58
CA HIS A 205 9.60 -5.03 -4.77
C HIS A 205 9.02 -5.55 -3.46
N MET A 206 9.42 -6.77 -3.07
CA MET A 206 8.95 -7.37 -1.81
C MET A 206 9.34 -6.51 -0.62
N GLN A 207 8.39 -6.24 0.25
CA GLN A 207 8.65 -5.65 1.56
C GLN A 207 8.96 -6.76 2.56
N PHE A 208 10.06 -6.61 3.28
CA PHE A 208 10.48 -7.57 4.30
C PHE A 208 11.25 -6.87 5.42
N SER A 209 11.35 -7.55 6.55
CA SER A 209 12.10 -7.04 7.70
C SER A 209 12.99 -8.12 8.28
N SER A 210 14.28 -7.84 8.40
CA SER A 210 15.18 -8.73 9.13
C SER A 210 14.94 -8.64 10.64
N VAL A 211 15.35 -9.68 11.37
CA VAL A 211 15.30 -9.69 12.86
C VAL A 211 16.05 -8.48 13.43
N ALA A 212 17.21 -8.15 12.84
CA ALA A 212 18.00 -7.00 13.28
C ALA A 212 17.24 -5.67 13.08
N LEU A 213 16.59 -5.50 11.95
CA LEU A 213 15.80 -4.28 11.64
C LEU A 213 14.59 -4.16 12.57
N ARG A 214 13.90 -5.26 12.86
CA ARG A 214 12.79 -5.28 13.82
C ARG A 214 13.22 -4.86 15.22
N ASN A 215 14.30 -5.46 15.71
CA ASN A 215 14.83 -5.14 17.04
C ASN A 215 15.24 -3.67 17.16
N MET A 216 15.88 -3.12 16.11
CA MET A 216 16.20 -1.70 16.06
C MET A 216 14.97 -0.81 16.04
N THR A 217 13.96 -1.20 15.28
CA THR A 217 12.70 -0.46 15.19
C THR A 217 12.00 -0.47 16.56
N ASP A 218 11.91 -1.62 17.21
CA ASP A 218 11.28 -1.74 18.53
C ASP A 218 12.03 -0.92 19.61
N GLN A 219 13.36 -0.98 19.61
CA GLN A 219 14.19 -0.16 20.51
C GLN A 219 13.97 1.34 20.28
N PHE A 220 13.92 1.76 19.02
CA PHE A 220 13.63 3.15 18.68
C PHE A 220 12.23 3.54 19.15
N TRP A 221 11.21 2.70 18.89
CA TRP A 221 9.83 2.96 19.28
C TRP A 221 9.65 3.11 20.78
N LYS A 222 10.25 2.20 21.56
CA LYS A 222 10.23 2.28 23.03
C LYS A 222 10.84 3.57 23.53
N LYS A 223 11.96 4.00 22.93
CA LYS A 223 12.65 5.24 23.32
C LYS A 223 11.86 6.48 22.91
N ALA A 224 11.30 6.52 21.71
CA ALA A 224 10.65 7.70 21.15
C ALA A 224 9.20 7.86 21.60
N PHE A 225 8.49 6.75 21.83
CA PHE A 225 7.04 6.76 22.03
C PHE A 225 6.58 5.99 23.27
N GLY A 226 7.50 5.39 24.04
CA GLY A 226 7.18 4.62 25.24
C GLY A 226 6.40 3.31 24.99
N ALA A 227 6.35 2.83 23.74
CA ALA A 227 5.58 1.66 23.32
C ALA A 227 6.40 0.77 22.37
N SER A 228 6.06 -0.52 22.28
CA SER A 228 6.61 -1.41 21.26
C SER A 228 6.01 -1.14 19.89
N CYS A 229 6.83 -1.31 18.85
CA CYS A 229 6.34 -1.24 17.47
C CYS A 229 5.55 -2.52 17.13
N THR A 230 4.33 -2.36 16.62
CA THR A 230 3.49 -3.48 16.22
C THR A 230 3.64 -3.85 14.74
N LEU A 231 4.51 -3.16 14.02
CA LEU A 231 4.76 -3.44 12.61
C LEU A 231 5.52 -4.76 12.43
N VAL A 232 4.88 -5.69 11.76
CA VAL A 232 5.48 -6.96 11.36
C VAL A 232 5.48 -7.02 9.83
N LEU A 233 6.67 -7.07 9.22
CA LEU A 233 6.86 -7.26 7.78
C LEU A 233 7.49 -8.65 7.56
N GLU A 234 6.83 -9.69 8.07
CA GLU A 234 7.21 -11.08 7.87
C GLU A 234 6.24 -11.72 6.90
N PRO A 235 6.69 -12.15 5.72
CA PRO A 235 5.88 -12.94 4.83
C PRO A 235 5.62 -14.34 5.41
N ASN A 236 4.56 -15.01 4.95
CA ASN A 236 4.23 -16.38 5.36
C ASN A 236 5.33 -17.38 5.01
N VAL A 237 6.07 -17.12 3.93
CA VAL A 237 7.25 -17.89 3.50
C VAL A 237 8.47 -17.00 3.59
N SER A 238 9.52 -17.49 4.26
CA SER A 238 10.80 -16.80 4.30
C SER A 238 11.49 -16.95 2.94
N TYR A 239 11.87 -15.82 2.32
CA TYR A 239 12.57 -15.79 1.06
C TYR A 239 14.06 -15.50 1.24
N GLU A 240 14.88 -16.21 0.47
CA GLU A 240 16.27 -15.88 0.28
C GLU A 240 16.43 -15.13 -1.05
N TYR A 241 17.15 -14.02 -1.02
CA TYR A 241 17.38 -13.16 -2.18
C TYR A 241 18.83 -13.30 -2.63
N ASP A 242 19.08 -14.34 -3.42
CA ASP A 242 20.42 -14.67 -3.94
C ASP A 242 20.80 -13.81 -5.16
N ASP A 243 22.06 -13.94 -5.60
CA ASP A 243 22.59 -13.22 -6.75
C ASP A 243 21.82 -13.54 -8.05
N ALA A 244 21.29 -14.76 -8.17
CA ALA A 244 20.50 -15.17 -9.34
C ALA A 244 19.18 -14.39 -9.38
N TYR A 245 18.47 -14.28 -8.26
CA TYR A 245 17.26 -13.47 -8.14
C TYR A 245 17.53 -11.99 -8.45
N LEU A 246 18.59 -11.41 -7.87
CA LEU A 246 18.95 -10.00 -8.10
C LEU A 246 19.29 -9.73 -9.56
N LYS A 247 20.02 -10.64 -10.22
CA LYS A 247 20.31 -10.56 -11.64
C LYS A 247 19.03 -10.56 -12.48
N ARG A 248 18.05 -11.38 -12.13
CA ARG A 248 16.76 -11.44 -12.84
C ARG A 248 15.95 -10.16 -12.69
N ILE A 249 15.85 -9.59 -11.47
CA ILE A 249 15.21 -8.29 -11.27
C ILE A 249 15.84 -7.21 -12.16
N LYS A 250 17.17 -7.14 -12.19
CA LYS A 250 17.89 -6.17 -13.04
C LYS A 250 17.60 -6.37 -14.53
N LEU A 251 17.48 -7.61 -14.98
CA LEU A 251 17.13 -7.95 -16.37
C LEU A 251 15.69 -7.55 -16.73
N LEU A 252 14.75 -7.57 -15.77
CA LEU A 252 13.36 -7.15 -16.01
C LEU A 252 13.25 -5.72 -16.52
N SER A 253 14.17 -4.83 -16.16
CA SER A 253 14.21 -3.46 -16.70
C SER A 253 14.32 -3.46 -18.24
N SER A 254 15.05 -4.42 -18.82
CA SER A 254 15.17 -4.58 -20.27
C SER A 254 13.90 -5.17 -20.89
N VAL A 255 13.24 -6.08 -20.18
CA VAL A 255 11.93 -6.65 -20.59
C VAL A 255 10.90 -5.54 -20.63
N VAL A 256 10.76 -4.77 -19.54
CA VAL A 256 9.79 -3.67 -19.44
C VAL A 256 9.99 -2.64 -20.55
N LYS A 257 11.23 -2.30 -20.90
CA LYS A 257 11.53 -1.38 -22.01
C LYS A 257 10.98 -1.87 -23.37
N LYS A 258 10.93 -3.18 -23.63
CA LYS A 258 10.34 -3.73 -24.88
C LYS A 258 8.81 -3.49 -24.96
N TRP A 259 8.17 -3.27 -23.82
CA TRP A 259 6.73 -3.02 -23.70
C TRP A 259 6.37 -1.54 -23.59
N SER A 260 7.37 -0.65 -23.57
CA SER A 260 7.18 0.80 -23.54
C SER A 260 6.32 1.27 -24.73
N GLY A 261 5.30 2.05 -24.43
CA GLY A 261 4.29 2.51 -25.43
C GLY A 261 3.19 1.49 -25.75
N LYS A 262 3.25 0.26 -25.23
CA LYS A 262 2.20 -0.76 -25.37
C LYS A 262 1.41 -0.95 -24.09
N MET A 263 2.07 -0.85 -22.93
CA MET A 263 1.50 -1.00 -21.61
C MET A 263 2.26 -0.09 -20.65
N ASN A 264 1.55 0.53 -19.73
CA ASN A 264 2.16 1.29 -18.63
C ASN A 264 2.66 0.31 -17.56
N ILE A 265 3.97 0.04 -17.54
CA ILE A 265 4.61 -0.84 -16.57
C ILE A 265 5.60 -0.04 -15.75
N SER A 266 5.48 -0.12 -14.44
CA SER A 266 6.37 0.56 -13.49
C SER A 266 6.92 -0.39 -12.43
N PHE A 267 8.09 -0.04 -11.89
CA PHE A 267 8.64 -0.69 -10.69
C PHE A 267 8.32 0.15 -9.46
N PHE A 268 7.91 -0.51 -8.37
CA PHE A 268 7.63 0.17 -7.12
C PHE A 268 8.33 -0.49 -5.92
N PRO A 269 9.18 0.23 -5.19
CA PRO A 269 9.73 1.54 -5.57
C PRO A 269 10.59 1.46 -6.83
N ALA A 270 10.77 2.59 -7.54
CA ALA A 270 11.67 2.66 -8.68
C ALA A 270 13.12 2.67 -8.18
N LEU A 271 13.82 1.54 -8.37
CA LEU A 271 15.20 1.33 -7.93
C LEU A 271 16.12 1.21 -9.13
N ASP A 272 17.27 1.85 -9.09
CA ASP A 272 18.35 1.60 -10.04
C ASP A 272 19.14 0.33 -9.66
N SER A 273 20.09 -0.09 -10.50
CA SER A 273 20.79 -1.35 -10.30
C SER A 273 21.60 -1.43 -8.99
N PRO A 274 22.35 -0.40 -8.56
CA PRO A 274 22.96 -0.37 -7.23
C PRO A 274 21.95 -0.36 -6.08
N ASP A 275 20.84 0.35 -6.24
CA ASP A 275 19.78 0.42 -5.24
C ASP A 275 19.09 -0.93 -5.03
N ILE A 276 18.95 -1.75 -6.08
CA ILE A 276 18.41 -3.12 -5.99
C ILE A 276 19.29 -3.98 -5.07
N ASP A 277 20.62 -3.98 -5.25
CA ASP A 277 21.52 -4.74 -4.39
C ASP A 277 21.43 -4.29 -2.93
N ASN A 278 21.35 -3.00 -2.70
CA ASN A 278 21.21 -2.43 -1.37
C ASN A 278 19.83 -2.74 -0.74
N TYR A 279 18.77 -2.74 -1.54
CA TYR A 279 17.41 -3.01 -1.06
C TYR A 279 17.27 -4.45 -0.58
N TYR A 280 17.83 -5.42 -1.28
CA TYR A 280 17.71 -6.84 -0.94
C TYR A 280 18.83 -7.36 -0.03
N SER A 281 19.93 -6.60 0.14
CA SER A 281 20.93 -6.93 1.16
C SER A 281 20.39 -6.67 2.55
N ASP A 282 20.87 -7.42 3.56
CA ASP A 282 20.55 -7.13 4.99
C ASP A 282 21.27 -5.86 5.49
N ARG A 283 21.89 -5.11 4.57
CA ARG A 283 22.55 -3.84 4.89
C ARG A 283 21.48 -2.81 5.22
N ARG A 284 21.67 -2.12 6.32
CA ARG A 284 20.86 -0.97 6.79
C ARG A 284 21.09 0.23 5.89
N HIS A 285 20.82 0.07 4.59
CA HIS A 285 21.07 1.11 3.64
C HIS A 285 19.75 1.85 3.38
N PHE A 286 19.67 3.07 3.88
CA PHE A 286 18.79 4.04 3.27
C PHE A 286 19.31 4.30 1.87
N LEU A 287 18.45 4.34 0.87
CA LEU A 287 18.80 4.79 -0.45
C LEU A 287 19.23 6.25 -0.35
N CYS A 288 20.51 6.45 -0.01
CA CYS A 288 21.13 7.76 0.19
C CYS A 288 21.16 8.50 -1.14
N GLY A 289 20.68 9.71 -1.16
CA GLY A 289 20.74 10.63 -2.30
C GLY A 289 19.40 11.04 -2.87
N LYS A 290 18.30 10.35 -2.57
CA LYS A 290 16.96 10.81 -2.96
C LYS A 290 16.36 11.63 -1.83
N ASP A 291 15.80 12.79 -2.14
CA ASP A 291 15.11 13.68 -1.20
C ASP A 291 13.75 13.10 -0.81
N ASN A 292 13.78 11.91 -0.22
CA ASN A 292 12.58 11.18 0.14
C ASN A 292 12.02 11.74 1.45
N VAL A 293 10.90 12.42 1.35
CA VAL A 293 10.14 12.96 2.47
C VAL A 293 8.85 12.17 2.59
N CYS A 294 8.65 11.46 3.69
CA CYS A 294 7.40 10.73 3.90
C CYS A 294 6.31 11.67 4.41
N LEU A 295 5.30 11.92 3.60
CA LEU A 295 4.12 12.73 3.97
C LEU A 295 2.92 11.90 4.42
N LYS A 296 3.04 10.57 4.49
CA LYS A 296 1.95 9.67 4.89
C LYS A 296 1.29 10.09 6.22
N PRO A 297 2.02 10.47 7.29
CA PRO A 297 1.40 10.86 8.56
C PRO A 297 0.56 12.15 8.51
N TRP A 298 0.61 12.91 7.43
CA TRP A 298 -0.23 14.09 7.20
C TRP A 298 -1.34 13.84 6.19
N ARG A 299 -1.23 12.79 5.36
CA ARG A 299 -2.07 12.63 4.17
C ARG A 299 -2.85 11.33 4.11
N VAL A 300 -2.36 10.25 4.75
CA VAL A 300 -2.90 8.90 4.53
C VAL A 300 -3.11 8.17 5.85
N PRO A 301 -4.21 8.44 6.57
CA PRO A 301 -4.64 7.62 7.69
C PRO A 301 -5.11 6.24 7.23
N THR A 302 -5.00 5.28 8.13
CA THR A 302 -5.61 3.96 8.00
C THR A 302 -6.63 3.79 9.12
N ILE A 303 -7.86 3.44 8.78
CA ILE A 303 -8.89 3.00 9.73
C ILE A 303 -8.93 1.48 9.67
N CYS A 304 -8.63 0.84 10.81
CA CYS A 304 -8.58 -0.61 10.95
C CYS A 304 -9.97 -1.22 11.13
N PRO A 305 -10.15 -2.54 10.94
CA PRO A 305 -11.46 -3.19 11.06
C PRO A 305 -12.14 -3.00 12.42
N ASN A 306 -11.38 -2.82 13.49
CA ASN A 306 -11.88 -2.58 14.84
C ASN A 306 -12.09 -1.09 15.17
N GLY A 307 -11.94 -0.20 14.20
CA GLY A 307 -12.08 1.25 14.37
C GLY A 307 -10.84 1.99 14.86
N ASP A 308 -9.72 1.30 15.06
CA ASP A 308 -8.45 1.97 15.38
C ASP A 308 -7.95 2.78 14.19
N ILE A 309 -7.46 3.99 14.46
CA ILE A 309 -6.79 4.83 13.46
C ILE A 309 -5.29 4.72 13.63
N SER A 310 -4.58 4.52 12.52
CA SER A 310 -3.13 4.60 12.46
C SER A 310 -2.65 5.54 11.35
N ASN A 311 -1.49 6.17 11.56
CA ASN A 311 -0.83 7.02 10.57
C ASN A 311 0.26 6.28 9.79
N CYS A 312 0.78 5.23 10.40
CA CYS A 312 1.86 4.40 9.88
C CYS A 312 1.73 3.03 10.54
N SER A 313 2.26 2.02 9.90
CA SER A 313 2.17 0.63 10.36
C SER A 313 2.90 0.40 11.68
N GLY A 314 2.44 0.82 12.80
CA GLY A 314 3.10 0.61 14.10
C GLY A 314 2.61 1.50 15.21
N MET A 315 1.75 2.47 14.94
CA MET A 315 1.18 3.32 15.97
C MET A 315 -0.33 3.46 15.83
N VAL A 316 -1.07 2.98 16.81
CA VAL A 316 -2.50 3.29 16.95
C VAL A 316 -2.65 4.66 17.62
N LEU A 317 -3.34 5.58 16.95
CA LEU A 317 -3.54 6.95 17.42
C LEU A 317 -4.74 7.07 18.35
N GLY A 318 -5.80 6.35 18.07
CA GLY A 318 -7.08 6.35 18.77
C GLY A 318 -8.07 5.44 18.08
N ASN A 319 -9.35 5.51 18.47
CA ASN A 319 -10.41 4.66 17.93
C ASN A 319 -11.66 5.50 17.61
N ILE A 320 -12.21 5.36 16.38
CA ILE A 320 -13.34 6.16 15.89
C ILE A 320 -14.63 5.94 16.68
N LYS A 321 -14.80 4.79 17.34
CA LYS A 321 -15.94 4.53 18.23
C LYS A 321 -15.89 5.32 19.57
N LYS A 322 -14.75 5.95 19.86
CA LYS A 322 -14.52 6.66 21.12
C LYS A 322 -14.38 8.17 20.93
N GLN A 323 -13.91 8.60 19.77
CA GLN A 323 -13.63 10.00 19.46
C GLN A 323 -13.81 10.23 17.97
N SER A 324 -14.13 11.49 17.58
CA SER A 324 -14.17 11.87 16.17
C SER A 324 -12.81 11.66 15.48
N PHE A 325 -12.86 11.35 14.19
CA PHE A 325 -11.66 11.16 13.38
C PHE A 325 -10.72 12.37 13.48
N TRP A 326 -11.24 13.58 13.35
CA TRP A 326 -10.46 14.81 13.33
C TRP A 326 -9.72 15.07 14.65
N LYS A 327 -10.33 14.73 15.78
CA LYS A 327 -9.69 14.85 17.09
C LYS A 327 -8.53 13.86 17.25
N ILE A 328 -8.68 12.67 16.69
CA ILE A 328 -7.60 11.65 16.69
C ILE A 328 -6.48 12.04 15.73
N TRP A 329 -6.84 12.38 14.49
CA TRP A 329 -5.89 12.65 13.43
C TRP A 329 -5.02 13.88 13.67
N ASN A 330 -5.59 14.94 14.26
CA ASN A 330 -4.90 16.16 14.61
C ASN A 330 -4.55 16.26 16.10
N GLY A 331 -4.71 15.17 16.84
CA GLY A 331 -4.40 15.09 18.26
C GLY A 331 -2.90 15.01 18.58
N GLU A 332 -2.61 15.17 19.86
CA GLU A 332 -1.24 15.23 20.39
C GLU A 332 -0.39 14.02 19.99
N LYS A 333 -0.96 12.82 20.04
CA LYS A 333 -0.25 11.58 19.73
C LYS A 333 0.27 11.54 18.29
N ASN A 334 -0.54 11.99 17.32
CA ASN A 334 -0.12 12.05 15.93
C ASN A 334 0.86 13.21 15.69
N ASN A 335 0.67 14.34 16.36
CA ASN A 335 1.58 15.47 16.28
C ASN A 335 2.96 15.11 16.84
N SER A 336 3.04 14.43 17.98
CA SER A 336 4.32 13.91 18.53
C SER A 336 5.01 12.95 17.56
N PHE A 337 4.23 12.11 16.86
CA PHE A 337 4.79 11.23 15.83
C PHE A 337 5.36 12.02 14.64
N ARG A 338 4.61 13.02 14.15
CA ARG A 338 5.04 13.91 13.07
C ARG A 338 6.32 14.67 13.43
N ASP A 339 6.38 15.22 14.63
CA ASP A 339 7.55 15.96 15.15
C ASP A 339 8.78 15.04 15.27
N SER A 340 8.57 13.81 15.73
CA SER A 340 9.63 12.79 15.77
C SER A 340 10.13 12.44 14.36
N LEU A 341 9.23 12.30 13.39
CA LEU A 341 9.61 12.03 12.01
C LEU A 341 10.38 13.21 11.38
N ILE A 342 9.95 14.44 11.64
CA ILE A 342 10.66 15.66 11.21
C ILE A 342 12.07 15.70 11.80
N SER A 343 12.21 15.41 13.08
CA SER A 343 13.49 15.49 13.79
C SER A 343 14.49 14.42 13.35
N HIS A 344 14.00 13.23 12.96
CA HIS A 344 14.84 12.09 12.57
C HIS A 344 14.92 11.87 11.05
N GLY A 345 14.04 12.48 10.25
CA GLY A 345 13.93 12.32 8.81
C GLY A 345 13.31 10.98 8.39
N SER A 346 13.59 9.91 9.12
CA SER A 346 13.07 8.56 8.88
C SER A 346 13.25 7.68 10.12
N PHE A 347 12.56 6.56 10.14
CA PHE A 347 12.68 5.53 11.18
C PHE A 347 13.38 4.28 10.63
N PRO A 348 13.91 3.37 11.48
CA PRO A 348 14.62 2.18 10.98
C PRO A 348 13.84 1.36 9.97
N PHE A 349 12.52 1.17 10.17
CA PHE A 349 11.69 0.39 9.27
C PHE A 349 11.37 1.08 7.93
N CYS A 350 11.60 2.39 7.79
CA CYS A 350 11.35 3.11 6.54
C CYS A 350 12.20 2.61 5.37
N THR A 351 13.29 1.90 5.64
CA THR A 351 14.22 1.36 4.62
C THR A 351 13.56 0.42 3.61
N ARG A 352 12.43 -0.19 3.97
CA ARG A 352 11.69 -1.14 3.11
C ARG A 352 10.23 -0.73 2.92
N CYS A 353 9.86 0.46 3.39
CA CYS A 353 8.50 0.96 3.30
C CYS A 353 8.25 1.57 1.93
N CYS A 354 7.27 1.04 1.19
CA CYS A 354 6.88 1.60 -0.11
C CYS A 354 6.50 3.08 -0.02
N SER A 355 5.74 3.48 0.98
CA SER A 355 5.34 4.88 1.16
C SER A 355 6.50 5.85 1.42
N PHE A 356 7.67 5.35 1.80
CA PHE A 356 8.87 6.19 1.93
C PHE A 356 9.47 6.56 0.57
N TYR A 357 9.20 5.78 -0.46
CA TYR A 357 9.69 5.98 -1.82
C TYR A 357 8.65 6.60 -2.75
N GLU A 358 7.45 6.88 -2.26
CA GLU A 358 6.46 7.63 -3.02
C GLU A 358 7.00 9.04 -3.29
N LYS A 359 6.96 9.45 -4.57
CA LYS A 359 7.22 10.84 -4.94
C LYS A 359 5.95 11.63 -4.69
N TYR A 360 6.02 12.58 -3.77
CA TYR A 360 4.92 13.50 -3.56
C TYR A 360 5.15 14.75 -4.40
N ASP A 361 4.18 15.09 -5.25
CA ASP A 361 4.14 16.40 -5.85
C ASP A 361 3.91 17.46 -4.75
N LEU A 362 4.87 18.35 -4.60
CA LEU A 362 4.83 19.44 -3.61
C LEU A 362 3.78 20.48 -3.98
N SER A 363 3.27 20.50 -5.22
CA SER A 363 2.15 21.38 -5.65
C SER A 363 0.80 20.97 -5.02
N GLY A 364 0.74 19.85 -4.30
CA GLY A 364 -0.46 19.35 -3.63
C GLY A 364 -1.26 18.34 -4.43
N LYS A 365 -0.85 18.03 -5.66
CA LYS A 365 -1.41 16.91 -6.43
C LYS A 365 -0.60 15.66 -6.12
N LEU A 366 -1.26 14.54 -5.86
CA LEU A 366 -0.64 13.22 -6.03
C LEU A 366 -0.39 13.07 -7.53
N ASN A 367 0.84 12.91 -7.96
CA ASN A 367 1.11 12.45 -9.33
C ASN A 367 0.63 11.01 -9.40
N VAL A 368 -0.59 10.84 -9.92
CA VAL A 368 -1.20 9.52 -10.19
C VAL A 368 -0.83 9.06 -11.60
N ASP A 369 -0.11 9.91 -12.37
CA ASP A 369 0.11 9.77 -13.81
C ASP A 369 1.61 9.67 -14.21
N GLU A 370 2.49 9.10 -13.36
CA GLU A 370 3.81 8.66 -13.83
C GLU A 370 4.14 7.23 -13.39
#